data_bd0e1144bfaf98548cbb6e05cd7442b8
#
_entry.id   bd0e1144bfaf98548cbb6e05cd7442b8
#
_cell.length_a   1.000
_cell.length_b   1.000
_cell.length_c   1.000
_cell.angle_alpha   90.00
_cell.angle_beta   90.00
_cell.angle_gamma   90.00
#
_symmetry.space_group_name_H-M   'P 1'
#
loop_
_entity.id
_entity.type
_entity.pdbx_description
1 polymer ?
#
loop_
_entity_poly.entity_id
_entity_poly.type
_entity_poly.pdbx_seq_one_letter_code
_entity_poly.pdbx_strand_id
1 'polypeptide(L)'
;MILTRRVADGTWVTVYGRPAVARLHGAERRQADRAAAERAWNLAAAAAGLCPQNAAGSRAHTEGSGAALVGPAGTMMGVDLVSMKRVTPRHAQAMLDAQEWDAVEGLGSISAALAWGLKEAAAKAFGEPGRRFPAGLRIAGGTNGFTVATQEEPSSCVLGRWELIGSLLCVWVLGAP
;
A
#
# COMPACT_ATOMS: atom_id res chain seq x y z
N MET A 1 -4.60 1.95 -17.63
CA MET A 1 -3.29 2.43 -17.12
C MET A 1 -2.55 1.24 -16.51
N ILE A 2 -1.29 1.07 -16.82
CA ILE A 2 -0.41 0.06 -16.20
C ILE A 2 0.89 0.77 -15.86
N LEU A 3 1.33 0.64 -14.61
CA LEU A 3 2.64 1.05 -14.12
C LEU A 3 3.30 -0.17 -13.50
N THR A 4 4.50 -0.53 -13.95
CA THR A 4 5.31 -1.59 -13.34
C THR A 4 6.70 -1.03 -13.06
N ARG A 5 7.20 -1.18 -11.84
CA ARG A 5 8.46 -0.62 -11.39
C ARG A 5 9.20 -1.57 -10.46
N ARG A 6 10.52 -1.68 -10.62
CA ARG A 6 11.40 -2.30 -9.65
C ARG A 6 11.60 -1.34 -8.46
N VAL A 7 11.39 -1.80 -7.25
CA VAL A 7 11.47 -0.98 -6.02
C VAL A 7 12.59 -1.40 -5.09
N ALA A 8 13.06 -2.65 -5.20
CA ALA A 8 14.23 -3.19 -4.53
C ALA A 8 14.74 -4.40 -5.32
N ASP A 9 15.87 -4.99 -4.92
CA ASP A 9 16.41 -6.18 -5.56
C ASP A 9 15.40 -7.33 -5.54
N GLY A 10 15.06 -7.82 -6.74
CA GLY A 10 14.05 -8.86 -6.93
C GLY A 10 12.63 -8.48 -6.56
N THR A 11 12.35 -7.21 -6.18
CA THR A 11 11.02 -6.76 -5.75
C THR A 11 10.42 -5.77 -6.74
N TRP A 12 9.18 -6.03 -7.15
CA TRP A 12 8.46 -5.25 -8.14
C TRP A 12 7.08 -4.81 -7.63
N VAL A 13 6.75 -3.55 -7.88
CA VAL A 13 5.38 -3.03 -7.69
C VAL A 13 4.73 -2.85 -9.05
N THR A 14 3.46 -3.23 -9.14
CA THR A 14 2.63 -2.98 -10.33
C THR A 14 1.30 -2.38 -9.89
N VAL A 15 0.88 -1.34 -10.58
CA VAL A 15 -0.47 -0.78 -10.48
C VAL A 15 -1.19 -0.96 -11.82
N TYR A 16 -2.37 -1.55 -11.76
CA TYR A 16 -3.26 -1.77 -12.89
C TYR A 16 -4.57 -1.03 -12.67
N GLY A 17 -4.95 -0.16 -13.59
CA GLY A 17 -6.20 0.59 -13.51
C GLY A 17 -7.05 0.48 -14.78
N ARG A 18 -8.35 0.27 -14.59
CA ARG A 18 -9.36 0.35 -15.66
C ARG A 18 -10.13 1.66 -15.56
N PRO A 19 -10.16 2.48 -16.61
CA PRO A 19 -10.81 3.80 -16.56
C PRO A 19 -12.34 3.77 -16.40
N ALA A 20 -13.00 2.64 -16.58
CA ALA A 20 -14.46 2.56 -16.82
C ALA A 20 -15.31 2.00 -15.66
N VAL A 21 -14.75 1.87 -14.45
CA VAL A 21 -15.46 1.18 -13.34
C VAL A 21 -16.32 2.11 -12.47
N ALA A 22 -16.35 3.40 -12.78
CA ALA A 22 -17.09 4.40 -11.99
C ALA A 22 -18.62 4.16 -11.86
N ARG A 23 -19.19 3.26 -12.66
CA ARG A 23 -20.62 2.95 -12.67
C ARG A 23 -21.00 1.61 -12.03
N LEU A 24 -20.00 0.83 -11.59
CA LEU A 24 -20.28 -0.46 -10.95
C LEU A 24 -20.59 -0.28 -9.46
N HIS A 25 -21.53 -1.07 -8.95
CA HIS A 25 -21.94 -1.04 -7.55
C HIS A 25 -21.93 -2.46 -6.94
N GLY A 26 -21.85 -2.51 -5.62
CA GLY A 26 -22.02 -3.75 -4.85
C GLY A 26 -21.10 -4.89 -5.28
N ALA A 27 -21.66 -6.03 -5.65
CA ALA A 27 -20.92 -7.25 -6.00
C ALA A 27 -20.05 -7.11 -7.26
N GLU A 28 -20.57 -6.45 -8.29
CA GLU A 28 -19.86 -6.22 -9.55
C GLU A 28 -18.59 -5.38 -9.33
N ARG A 29 -18.69 -4.34 -8.50
CA ARG A 29 -17.54 -3.52 -8.13
C ARG A 29 -16.49 -4.35 -7.40
N ARG A 30 -16.88 -5.13 -6.40
CA ARG A 30 -15.94 -5.99 -5.66
C ARG A 30 -15.27 -7.02 -6.58
N GLN A 31 -16.00 -7.57 -7.56
CA GLN A 31 -15.42 -8.48 -8.55
C GLN A 31 -14.42 -7.77 -9.45
N ALA A 32 -14.74 -6.57 -9.95
CA ALA A 32 -13.84 -5.77 -10.76
C ALA A 32 -12.56 -5.38 -10.01
N ASP A 33 -12.70 -5.00 -8.73
CA ASP A 33 -11.58 -4.66 -7.86
C ASP A 33 -10.64 -5.86 -7.65
N ARG A 34 -11.19 -7.05 -7.37
CA ARG A 34 -10.41 -8.29 -7.24
C ARG A 34 -9.72 -8.67 -8.55
N ALA A 35 -10.41 -8.58 -9.68
CA ALA A 35 -9.83 -8.86 -10.99
C ALA A 35 -8.69 -7.89 -11.34
N ALA A 36 -8.80 -6.63 -10.94
CA ALA A 36 -7.73 -5.65 -11.11
C ALA A 36 -6.49 -5.99 -10.24
N ALA A 37 -6.69 -6.39 -8.99
CA ALA A 37 -5.60 -6.83 -8.12
C ALA A 37 -4.91 -8.10 -8.63
N GLU A 38 -5.68 -9.07 -9.13
CA GLU A 38 -5.14 -10.29 -9.75
C GLU A 38 -4.33 -9.97 -11.01
N ARG A 39 -4.82 -9.05 -11.83
CA ARG A 39 -4.07 -8.60 -13.01
C ARG A 39 -2.76 -7.92 -12.64
N ALA A 40 -2.78 -7.04 -11.61
CA ALA A 40 -1.57 -6.40 -11.10
C ALA A 40 -0.57 -7.44 -10.58
N TRP A 41 -1.04 -8.46 -9.87
CA TRP A 41 -0.22 -9.56 -9.36
C TRP A 41 0.48 -10.32 -10.46
N ASN A 42 -0.25 -10.75 -11.50
CA ASN A 42 0.32 -11.50 -12.61
C ASN A 42 1.37 -10.68 -13.36
N LEU A 43 1.15 -9.38 -13.53
CA LEU A 43 2.13 -8.48 -14.16
C LEU A 43 3.38 -8.28 -13.29
N ALA A 44 3.22 -8.12 -11.98
CA ALA A 44 4.35 -7.98 -11.06
C ALA A 44 5.18 -9.26 -10.99
N ALA A 45 4.54 -10.42 -10.90
CA ALA A 45 5.21 -11.72 -10.90
C ALA A 45 5.98 -11.96 -12.20
N ALA A 46 5.38 -11.66 -13.35
CA ALA A 46 6.04 -11.75 -14.66
C ALA A 46 7.26 -10.82 -14.74
N ALA A 47 7.16 -9.58 -14.26
CA ALA A 47 8.28 -8.64 -14.21
C ALA A 47 9.42 -9.11 -13.29
N ALA A 48 9.07 -9.82 -12.21
CA ALA A 48 10.03 -10.44 -11.29
C ALA A 48 10.63 -11.75 -11.82
N GLY A 49 10.14 -12.27 -12.95
CA GLY A 49 10.54 -13.58 -13.47
C GLY A 49 10.01 -14.76 -12.64
N LEU A 50 8.92 -14.56 -11.89
CA LEU A 50 8.33 -15.54 -10.98
C LEU A 50 7.03 -16.11 -11.55
N CYS A 51 6.76 -17.38 -11.24
CA CYS A 51 5.46 -17.99 -11.46
C CYS A 51 4.46 -17.38 -10.44
N PRO A 52 3.31 -16.85 -10.88
CA PRO A 52 2.35 -16.19 -9.97
C PRO A 52 1.89 -17.05 -8.79
N GLN A 53 1.83 -18.39 -8.97
CA GLN A 53 1.42 -19.33 -7.93
C GLN A 53 2.48 -19.48 -6.81
N ASN A 54 3.74 -19.21 -7.12
CA ASN A 54 4.89 -19.35 -6.21
C ASN A 54 5.45 -17.99 -5.76
N ALA A 55 4.85 -16.89 -6.21
CA ALA A 55 5.30 -15.56 -5.86
C ALA A 55 4.88 -15.21 -4.42
N ALA A 56 5.78 -14.60 -3.69
CA ALA A 56 5.47 -13.97 -2.40
C ALA A 56 5.14 -12.49 -2.60
N GLY A 57 4.27 -11.93 -1.76
CA GLY A 57 3.97 -10.50 -1.84
C GLY A 57 2.63 -10.09 -1.25
N SER A 58 2.18 -8.91 -1.65
CA SER A 58 0.97 -8.26 -1.14
C SER A 58 0.12 -7.70 -2.29
N ARG A 59 -1.18 -7.59 -2.06
CA ARG A 59 -2.15 -7.05 -3.02
C ARG A 59 -3.08 -6.03 -2.38
N ALA A 60 -3.51 -5.06 -3.19
CA ALA A 60 -4.52 -4.07 -2.83
C ALA A 60 -5.43 -3.75 -4.02
N HIS A 61 -6.59 -3.19 -3.75
CA HIS A 61 -7.52 -2.74 -4.78
C HIS A 61 -8.42 -1.61 -4.30
N THR A 62 -8.76 -0.73 -5.22
CA THR A 62 -9.75 0.34 -5.01
C THR A 62 -10.27 0.85 -6.35
N GLU A 63 -11.57 1.16 -6.42
CA GLU A 63 -12.21 1.84 -7.57
C GLU A 63 -11.89 1.23 -8.94
N GLY A 64 -11.89 -0.11 -9.03
CA GLY A 64 -11.58 -0.84 -10.27
C GLY A 64 -10.11 -0.88 -10.64
N SER A 65 -9.26 -0.44 -9.74
CA SER A 65 -7.81 -0.51 -9.86
C SER A 65 -7.24 -1.51 -8.86
N GLY A 66 -6.12 -2.12 -9.19
CA GLY A 66 -5.39 -3.04 -8.34
C GLY A 66 -3.92 -2.68 -8.26
N ALA A 67 -3.30 -2.96 -7.14
CA ALA A 67 -1.87 -2.91 -6.94
C ALA A 67 -1.35 -4.26 -6.43
N ALA A 68 -0.13 -4.60 -6.81
CA ALA A 68 0.58 -5.75 -6.28
C ALA A 68 2.06 -5.42 -6.06
N LEU A 69 2.59 -5.95 -4.99
CA LEU A 69 4.01 -5.95 -4.65
C LEU A 69 4.46 -7.39 -4.58
N VAL A 70 5.45 -7.76 -5.39
CA VAL A 70 5.97 -9.13 -5.51
C VAL A 70 7.47 -9.11 -5.32
N GLY A 71 8.00 -10.05 -4.55
CA GLY A 71 9.42 -10.16 -4.26
C GLY A 71 9.83 -11.54 -3.78
N PRO A 72 11.08 -11.68 -3.30
CA PRO A 72 11.59 -12.92 -2.76
C PRO A 72 10.75 -13.43 -1.58
N ALA A 73 10.64 -14.76 -1.46
CA ALA A 73 9.98 -15.39 -0.31
C ALA A 73 10.68 -14.98 1.00
N GLY A 74 9.92 -14.79 2.06
CA GLY A 74 10.42 -14.35 3.36
C GLY A 74 10.66 -12.85 3.49
N THR A 75 10.56 -12.06 2.42
CA THR A 75 10.62 -10.61 2.50
C THR A 75 9.35 -10.08 3.15
N MET A 76 9.51 -9.28 4.21
CA MET A 76 8.41 -8.53 4.80
C MET A 76 7.99 -7.41 3.85
N MET A 77 6.79 -7.47 3.29
CA MET A 77 6.33 -6.50 2.31
C MET A 77 4.82 -6.31 2.32
N GLY A 78 4.38 -5.09 2.04
CA GLY A 78 2.98 -4.77 1.92
C GLY A 78 2.71 -3.66 0.92
N VAL A 79 1.55 -3.68 0.29
CA VAL A 79 1.10 -2.63 -0.63
C VAL A 79 -0.34 -2.23 -0.31
N ASP A 80 -0.60 -0.94 -0.42
CA ASP A 80 -1.96 -0.42 -0.41
C ASP A 80 -2.20 0.55 -1.58
N LEU A 81 -3.46 0.68 -1.98
CA LEU A 81 -3.90 1.55 -3.07
C LEU A 81 -5.07 2.41 -2.57
N VAL A 82 -4.78 3.67 -2.33
CA VAL A 82 -5.69 4.62 -1.70
C VAL A 82 -6.30 5.57 -2.73
N SER A 83 -7.62 5.68 -2.75
CA SER A 83 -8.29 6.75 -3.49
C SER A 83 -8.24 8.04 -2.68
N MET A 84 -7.63 9.08 -3.26
CA MET A 84 -7.51 10.40 -2.64
C MET A 84 -8.85 11.03 -2.25
N LYS A 85 -9.93 10.62 -2.93
CA LYS A 85 -11.30 11.11 -2.66
C LYS A 85 -11.95 10.49 -1.43
N ARG A 86 -11.43 9.35 -0.96
CA ARG A 86 -12.04 8.56 0.12
C ARG A 86 -11.47 8.82 1.49
N VAL A 87 -10.21 9.22 1.56
CA VAL A 87 -9.55 9.49 2.82
C VAL A 87 -9.50 11.00 3.05
N THR A 88 -10.23 11.45 4.05
CA THR A 88 -10.32 12.86 4.42
C THR A 88 -9.39 13.16 5.60
N PRO A 89 -9.08 14.44 5.88
CA PRO A 89 -8.34 14.83 7.09
C PRO A 89 -8.96 14.29 8.39
N ARG A 90 -10.30 14.18 8.45
CA ARG A 90 -10.99 13.58 9.61
C ARG A 90 -10.63 12.10 9.83
N HIS A 91 -10.44 11.34 8.76
CA HIS A 91 -9.95 9.95 8.90
C HIS A 91 -8.53 9.92 9.47
N ALA A 92 -7.65 10.82 9.02
CA ALA A 92 -6.31 10.93 9.56
C ALA A 92 -6.31 11.28 11.05
N GLN A 93 -7.10 12.28 11.47
CA GLN A 93 -7.23 12.68 12.87
C GLN A 93 -7.72 11.54 13.79
N ALA A 94 -8.53 10.61 13.25
CA ALA A 94 -9.03 9.47 14.02
C ALA A 94 -8.02 8.34 14.19
N MET A 95 -6.93 8.31 13.39
CA MET A 95 -5.97 7.20 13.40
C MET A 95 -4.52 7.59 13.68
N LEU A 96 -4.21 8.89 13.75
CA LEU A 96 -2.86 9.40 13.98
C LEU A 96 -2.80 10.14 15.31
N ASP A 97 -1.70 9.98 16.02
CA ASP A 97 -1.35 10.91 17.08
C ASP A 97 -0.66 12.17 16.50
N ALA A 98 -0.35 13.14 17.35
CA ALA A 98 0.25 14.40 16.94
C ALA A 98 1.62 14.21 16.27
N GLN A 99 2.46 13.32 16.77
CA GLN A 99 3.79 13.05 16.23
C GLN A 99 3.71 12.39 14.84
N GLU A 100 2.77 11.48 14.66
CA GLU A 100 2.51 10.83 13.37
C GLU A 100 1.98 11.84 12.34
N TRP A 101 1.10 12.76 12.80
CA TRP A 101 0.58 13.82 11.94
C TRP A 101 1.70 14.76 11.49
N ASP A 102 2.54 15.23 12.40
CA ASP A 102 3.70 16.08 12.11
C ASP A 102 4.63 15.45 11.04
N ALA A 103 4.75 14.12 11.04
CA ALA A 103 5.58 13.41 10.07
C ALA A 103 5.03 13.48 8.64
N VAL A 104 3.72 13.65 8.44
CA VAL A 104 3.07 13.60 7.11
C VAL A 104 2.46 14.93 6.67
N GLU A 105 2.15 15.87 7.59
CA GLU A 105 1.36 17.09 7.29
C GLU A 105 1.97 17.98 6.21
N GLY A 106 3.30 18.05 6.14
CA GLY A 106 4.03 18.82 5.14
C GLY A 106 3.81 18.39 3.69
N LEU A 107 3.15 17.26 3.46
CA LEU A 107 2.84 16.73 2.13
C LEU A 107 1.49 17.25 1.57
N GLY A 108 0.81 18.12 2.31
CA GLY A 108 -0.39 18.81 1.85
C GLY A 108 -1.57 17.85 1.58
N SER A 109 -2.16 17.91 0.41
CA SER A 109 -3.40 17.18 0.10
C SER A 109 -3.29 15.65 0.13
N ILE A 110 -2.08 15.10 0.09
CA ILE A 110 -1.88 13.64 0.14
C ILE A 110 -1.67 13.10 1.55
N SER A 111 -1.43 13.95 2.55
CA SER A 111 -1.03 13.57 3.91
C SER A 111 -1.94 12.51 4.53
N ALA A 112 -3.25 12.74 4.53
CA ALA A 112 -4.22 11.82 5.11
C ALA A 112 -4.25 10.46 4.38
N ALA A 113 -4.23 10.48 3.04
CA ALA A 113 -4.23 9.27 2.23
C ALA A 113 -2.92 8.49 2.37
N LEU A 114 -1.79 9.20 2.48
CA LEU A 114 -0.50 8.57 2.68
C LEU A 114 -0.41 7.90 4.05
N ALA A 115 -0.84 8.57 5.10
CA ALA A 115 -0.85 7.98 6.45
C ALA A 115 -1.72 6.72 6.52
N TRP A 116 -2.92 6.77 5.91
CA TRP A 116 -3.79 5.60 5.76
C TRP A 116 -3.07 4.47 5.04
N GLY A 117 -2.54 4.74 3.83
CA GLY A 117 -1.87 3.75 3.00
C GLY A 117 -0.63 3.15 3.66
N LEU A 118 0.16 3.95 4.39
CA LEU A 118 1.32 3.46 5.14
C LEU A 118 0.91 2.44 6.21
N LYS A 119 -0.11 2.75 7.00
CA LYS A 119 -0.61 1.83 8.04
C LYS A 119 -1.22 0.55 7.45
N GLU A 120 -2.03 0.67 6.39
CA GLU A 120 -2.61 -0.50 5.71
C GLU A 120 -1.54 -1.39 5.06
N ALA A 121 -0.58 -0.79 4.37
CA ALA A 121 0.52 -1.54 3.77
C ALA A 121 1.38 -2.22 4.85
N ALA A 122 1.68 -1.52 5.95
CA ALA A 122 2.44 -2.10 7.06
C ALA A 122 1.69 -3.24 7.77
N ALA A 123 0.39 -3.10 8.00
CA ALA A 123 -0.42 -4.17 8.56
C ALA A 123 -0.38 -5.45 7.72
N LYS A 124 -0.39 -5.31 6.39
CA LYS A 124 -0.21 -6.44 5.47
C LYS A 124 1.18 -7.04 5.54
N ALA A 125 2.22 -6.19 5.64
CA ALA A 125 3.62 -6.64 5.75
C ALA A 125 3.87 -7.44 7.03
N PHE A 126 3.26 -7.02 8.15
CA PHE A 126 3.34 -7.73 9.43
C PHE A 126 2.44 -8.97 9.51
N GLY A 127 1.67 -9.28 8.46
CA GLY A 127 0.82 -10.48 8.38
C GLY A 127 -0.43 -10.43 9.27
N GLU A 128 -0.77 -9.28 9.82
CA GLU A 128 -1.91 -9.09 10.73
C GLU A 128 -2.86 -7.96 10.27
N PRO A 129 -3.42 -8.04 9.05
CA PRO A 129 -4.37 -7.03 8.59
C PRO A 129 -5.60 -6.99 9.50
N GLY A 130 -5.91 -5.80 10.02
CA GLY A 130 -7.06 -5.57 10.88
C GLY A 130 -6.84 -5.75 12.38
N ARG A 131 -5.83 -6.50 12.82
CA ARG A 131 -5.59 -6.72 14.25
C ARG A 131 -4.79 -5.57 14.89
N ARG A 132 -3.84 -5.00 14.17
CA ARG A 132 -3.01 -3.87 14.65
C ARG A 132 -3.44 -2.53 14.07
N PHE A 133 -4.27 -2.52 13.05
CA PHE A 133 -4.69 -1.30 12.36
C PHE A 133 -5.85 -0.60 13.07
N PRO A 134 -5.80 0.74 13.18
CA PRO A 134 -4.66 1.62 12.96
C PRO A 134 -3.77 1.83 14.20
N ALA A 135 -4.28 1.51 15.40
CA ALA A 135 -3.71 1.93 16.68
C ALA A 135 -2.39 1.26 17.04
N GLY A 136 -2.17 0.01 16.60
CA GLY A 136 -0.95 -0.75 16.90
C GLY A 136 0.27 -0.40 16.05
N LEU A 137 0.15 0.58 15.14
CA LEU A 137 1.20 0.97 14.20
C LEU A 137 1.54 2.45 14.37
N ARG A 138 2.84 2.78 14.33
CA ARG A 138 3.35 4.15 14.39
C ARG A 138 4.12 4.53 13.13
N ILE A 139 3.83 5.73 12.62
CA ILE A 139 4.53 6.35 11.48
C ILE A 139 5.57 7.33 12.01
N ALA A 140 6.77 7.25 11.47
CA ALA A 140 7.80 8.26 11.66
C ALA A 140 8.33 8.73 10.30
N GLY A 141 8.52 10.02 10.13
CA GLY A 141 9.17 10.61 8.97
C GLY A 141 10.69 10.51 9.05
N GLY A 142 11.34 10.42 7.91
CA GLY A 142 12.81 10.42 7.82
C GLY A 142 13.27 10.97 6.47
N THR A 143 14.58 11.22 6.35
CA THR A 143 15.21 11.78 5.14
C THR A 143 15.01 10.91 3.89
N ASN A 144 14.81 9.61 4.07
CA ASN A 144 14.69 8.63 2.99
C ASN A 144 13.27 8.06 2.83
N GLY A 145 12.26 8.67 3.43
CA GLY A 145 10.87 8.23 3.39
C GLY A 145 10.27 8.06 4.77
N PHE A 146 9.36 7.11 4.92
CA PHE A 146 8.65 6.85 6.16
C PHE A 146 9.08 5.51 6.74
N THR A 147 9.12 5.44 8.07
CA THR A 147 9.23 4.19 8.81
C THR A 147 7.88 3.91 9.46
N VAL A 148 7.40 2.69 9.37
CA VAL A 148 6.23 2.24 10.14
C VAL A 148 6.65 1.08 11.02
N ALA A 149 6.46 1.24 12.32
CA ALA A 149 6.81 0.24 13.33
C ALA A 149 5.57 -0.22 14.10
N THR A 150 5.64 -1.39 14.70
CA THR A 150 4.64 -1.82 15.67
C THR A 150 4.89 -1.14 17.02
N GLN A 151 3.83 -0.82 17.77
CA GLN A 151 3.98 -0.25 19.11
C GLN A 151 4.53 -1.25 20.13
N GLU A 152 4.20 -2.53 19.95
CA GLU A 152 4.63 -3.62 20.83
C GLU A 152 6.12 -3.94 20.66
N GLU A 153 6.63 -3.82 19.42
CA GLU A 153 8.01 -4.13 19.07
C GLU A 153 8.56 -3.07 18.11
N PRO A 154 9.01 -1.90 18.60
CA PRO A 154 9.47 -0.79 17.77
C PRO A 154 10.67 -1.12 16.86
N SER A 155 11.45 -2.14 17.21
CA SER A 155 12.54 -2.67 16.36
C SER A 155 12.02 -3.40 15.11
N SER A 156 10.79 -3.90 15.14
CA SER A 156 10.10 -4.48 13.99
C SER A 156 9.49 -3.36 13.16
N CYS A 157 10.21 -2.93 12.12
CA CYS A 157 9.80 -1.81 11.29
C CYS A 157 9.91 -2.11 9.80
N VAL A 158 9.15 -1.36 9.02
CA VAL A 158 9.17 -1.38 7.55
C VAL A 158 9.41 0.03 7.02
N LEU A 159 10.08 0.12 5.87
CA LEU A 159 10.32 1.38 5.16
C LEU A 159 9.22 1.63 4.14
N GLY A 160 8.55 2.76 4.26
CA GLY A 160 7.45 3.16 3.39
C GLY A 160 7.88 4.08 2.25
N ARG A 161 7.30 3.83 1.08
CA ARG A 161 7.41 4.63 -0.14
C ARG A 161 6.04 4.80 -0.75
N TRP A 162 5.92 5.78 -1.63
CA TRP A 162 4.66 6.05 -2.31
C TRP A 162 4.85 6.63 -3.70
N GLU A 163 3.82 6.55 -4.50
CA GLU A 163 3.73 7.17 -5.83
C GLU A 163 2.28 7.60 -6.11
N LEU A 164 2.11 8.82 -6.59
CA LEU A 164 0.81 9.34 -7.00
C LEU A 164 0.55 8.98 -8.47
N ILE A 165 -0.56 8.28 -8.71
CA ILE A 165 -0.95 7.76 -10.03
C ILE A 165 -2.35 8.28 -10.36
N GLY A 166 -2.42 9.44 -10.95
CA GLY A 166 -3.68 10.16 -11.15
C GLY A 166 -4.33 10.55 -9.82
N SER A 167 -5.52 10.01 -9.52
CA SER A 167 -6.22 10.23 -8.25
C SER A 167 -5.98 9.12 -7.22
N LEU A 168 -5.09 8.18 -7.51
CA LEU A 168 -4.75 7.07 -6.65
C LEU A 168 -3.35 7.25 -6.08
N LEU A 169 -3.19 6.96 -4.81
CA LEU A 169 -1.91 6.88 -4.14
C LEU A 169 -1.55 5.40 -3.95
N CYS A 170 -0.50 4.94 -4.60
CA CYS A 170 0.08 3.63 -4.36
C CYS A 170 1.13 3.77 -3.26
N VAL A 171 0.96 3.03 -2.17
CA VAL A 171 1.87 3.01 -1.03
C VAL A 171 2.40 1.60 -0.87
N TRP A 172 3.71 1.44 -0.71
CA TRP A 172 4.32 0.15 -0.41
C TRP A 172 5.32 0.27 0.71
N VAL A 173 5.48 -0.80 1.44
CA VAL A 173 6.45 -0.94 2.52
C VAL A 173 7.29 -2.19 2.32
N LEU A 174 8.54 -2.11 2.73
CA LEU A 174 9.49 -3.22 2.72
C LEU A 174 10.15 -3.30 4.10
N GLY A 175 10.41 -4.51 4.56
CA GLY A 175 11.22 -4.72 5.77
C GLY A 175 12.54 -3.99 5.66
N ALA A 176 13.01 -3.45 6.77
CA ALA A 176 14.35 -2.88 6.85
C ALA A 176 15.39 -4.00 6.56
N PRO A 177 16.45 -3.68 5.83
CA PRO A 177 17.52 -4.64 5.55
C PRO A 177 18.27 -5.04 6.83
#